data_7574d8597557a9f3a2de09d4d755abea
#
_entry.id   7574d8597557a9f3a2de09d4d755abea
#
_cell.length_a   1.000
_cell.length_b   1.000
_cell.length_c   1.000
_cell.angle_alpha   90.00
_cell.angle_beta   90.00
_cell.angle_gamma   90.00
#
_symmetry.space_group_name_H-M   'P 1'
#
loop_
_entity.id
_entity.type
_entity.pdbx_description
1 polymer ?
#
loop_
_entity_poly.entity_id
_entity_poly.type
_entity_poly.pdbx_seq_one_letter_code
_entity_poly.pdbx_strand_id
1 'polypeptide(L)'
;MTDDREIQMVVAYIRPDKLGDVKQGLAEASAPSLTVTNVSGRGSQPSKKGQWRGEEYVVDLHQKVKIECVVADVPAADVVDAIEESAHTGEPGDGKIFVMPVEEAVQIRTGERGPDAV
;
A
#
# COMPACT_ATOMS: atom_id res chain seq x y z
N MET A 1 30.74 0.13 13.30
CA MET A 1 29.90 -1.04 13.10
C MET A 1 28.86 -0.72 12.04
N THR A 2 28.73 -1.56 11.04
CA THR A 2 27.72 -1.36 9.99
C THR A 2 26.37 -1.87 10.47
N ASP A 3 25.32 -1.12 10.25
CA ASP A 3 23.95 -1.55 10.55
C ASP A 3 23.48 -2.46 9.41
N ASP A 4 23.29 -3.73 9.70
CA ASP A 4 22.94 -4.75 8.70
C ASP A 4 21.43 -4.91 8.50
N ARG A 5 20.62 -4.13 9.21
CA ARG A 5 19.17 -4.18 9.00
C ARG A 5 18.83 -3.68 7.60
N GLU A 6 17.98 -4.44 6.93
CA GLU A 6 17.48 -4.03 5.62
C GLU A 6 16.34 -3.03 5.78
N ILE A 7 16.33 -2.03 4.92
CA ILE A 7 15.21 -1.10 4.80
C ILE A 7 14.40 -1.57 3.59
N GLN A 8 13.09 -1.76 3.80
CA GLN A 8 12.20 -2.19 2.73
C GLN A 8 10.98 -1.30 2.67
N MET A 9 10.47 -1.09 1.47
CA MET A 9 9.21 -0.38 1.25
C MET A 9 8.17 -1.38 0.77
N VAL A 10 7.06 -1.44 1.48
CA VAL A 10 5.88 -2.20 1.06
C VAL A 10 4.91 -1.21 0.42
N VAL A 11 4.57 -1.48 -0.84
CA VAL A 11 3.60 -0.69 -1.60
C VAL A 11 2.40 -1.56 -1.90
N ALA A 12 1.21 -1.09 -1.58
CA ALA A 12 -0.01 -1.82 -1.84
C ALA A 12 -1.04 -0.94 -2.54
N TYR A 13 -1.77 -1.53 -3.47
CA TYR A 13 -2.92 -0.92 -4.12
C TYR A 13 -4.15 -1.69 -3.65
N ILE A 14 -5.04 -1.02 -2.95
CA ILE A 14 -6.21 -1.65 -2.31
C ILE A 14 -7.51 -0.96 -2.70
N ARG A 15 -8.63 -1.60 -2.40
CA ARG A 15 -9.94 -0.96 -2.51
C ARG A 15 -10.04 0.18 -1.50
N PRO A 16 -10.64 1.33 -1.89
CA PRO A 16 -10.77 2.47 -0.97
C PRO A 16 -11.49 2.13 0.34
N ASP A 17 -12.51 1.28 0.27
CA ASP A 17 -13.29 0.90 1.44
C ASP A 17 -12.55 -0.05 2.41
N LYS A 18 -11.38 -0.54 2.01
CA LYS A 18 -10.55 -1.38 2.87
C LYS A 18 -9.47 -0.61 3.64
N LEU A 19 -9.34 0.69 3.39
CA LEU A 19 -8.30 1.49 4.04
C LEU A 19 -8.38 1.43 5.56
N GLY A 20 -9.58 1.53 6.13
CA GLY A 20 -9.76 1.47 7.58
C GLY A 20 -9.28 0.14 8.17
N ASP A 21 -9.66 -0.98 7.55
CA ASP A 21 -9.26 -2.31 7.98
C ASP A 21 -7.74 -2.50 7.86
N VAL A 22 -7.15 -2.01 6.79
CA VAL A 22 -5.69 -2.11 6.56
C VAL A 22 -4.93 -1.27 7.59
N LYS A 23 -5.40 -0.05 7.89
CA LYS A 23 -4.78 0.78 8.93
C LYS A 23 -4.79 0.08 10.29
N GLN A 24 -5.89 -0.56 10.64
CA GLN A 24 -5.99 -1.31 11.88
C GLN A 24 -5.05 -2.51 11.88
N GLY A 25 -5.02 -3.28 10.79
CA GLY A 25 -4.14 -4.44 10.66
C GLY A 25 -2.66 -4.06 10.75
N LEU A 26 -2.27 -2.94 10.15
CA LEU A 26 -0.89 -2.44 10.24
C LEU A 26 -0.53 -2.02 11.66
N ALA A 27 -1.44 -1.36 12.36
CA ALA A 27 -1.20 -0.99 13.77
C ALA A 27 -1.01 -2.25 14.64
N GLU A 28 -1.81 -3.28 14.43
CA GLU A 28 -1.69 -4.56 15.14
C GLU A 28 -0.38 -5.28 14.80
N ALA A 29 0.15 -5.10 13.60
CA ALA A 29 1.44 -5.64 13.18
C ALA A 29 2.64 -4.77 13.59
N SER A 30 2.43 -3.77 14.44
CA SER A 30 3.44 -2.82 14.91
C SER A 30 4.05 -1.96 13.80
N ALA A 31 3.28 -1.69 12.75
CA ALA A 31 3.68 -0.85 11.62
C ALA A 31 2.61 0.22 11.35
N PRO A 32 2.36 1.14 12.31
CA PRO A 32 1.26 2.09 12.17
C PRO A 32 1.52 3.22 11.17
N SER A 33 2.78 3.46 10.81
CA SER A 33 3.15 4.57 9.89
C SER A 33 2.89 4.17 8.45
N LEU A 34 2.13 4.98 7.74
CA LEU A 34 1.86 4.77 6.32
C LEU A 34 1.63 6.10 5.61
N THR A 35 1.88 6.11 4.32
CA THR A 35 1.52 7.20 3.42
C THR A 35 0.42 6.71 2.50
N VAL A 36 -0.61 7.52 2.32
CA VAL A 36 -1.80 7.17 1.54
C VAL A 36 -1.93 8.12 0.36
N THR A 37 -2.15 7.57 -0.82
CA THR A 37 -2.39 8.34 -2.04
C THR A 37 -3.61 7.78 -2.75
N ASN A 38 -4.54 8.64 -3.13
CA ASN A 38 -5.66 8.25 -3.97
C ASN A 38 -5.19 8.13 -5.42
N VAL A 39 -5.48 7.01 -6.05
CA VAL A 39 -5.05 6.72 -7.42
C VAL A 39 -6.21 6.11 -8.20
N SER A 40 -6.06 6.07 -9.53
CA SER A 40 -6.99 5.39 -10.42
C SER A 40 -6.21 4.38 -11.25
N GLY A 41 -6.75 3.20 -11.44
CA GLY A 41 -6.07 2.16 -12.18
C GLY A 41 -7.00 1.24 -12.93
N ARG A 42 -6.43 0.55 -13.90
CA ARG A 42 -7.09 -0.51 -14.68
C ARG A 42 -6.29 -1.80 -14.52
N GLY A 43 -7.00 -2.87 -14.20
CA GLY A 43 -6.39 -4.19 -14.05
C GLY A 43 -7.40 -5.27 -14.41
N SER A 44 -7.45 -6.33 -13.60
CA SER A 44 -8.36 -7.47 -13.83
C SER A 44 -9.81 -7.20 -13.44
N GLN A 45 -10.08 -6.10 -12.75
CA GLN A 45 -11.44 -5.73 -12.36
C GLN A 45 -12.28 -5.38 -13.58
N PRO A 46 -13.51 -5.93 -13.72
CA PRO A 46 -14.34 -5.63 -14.89
C PRO A 46 -14.64 -4.15 -15.02
N SER A 47 -14.68 -3.68 -16.29
CA SER A 47 -15.10 -2.32 -16.61
C SER A 47 -16.59 -2.14 -16.32
N LYS A 48 -16.96 -0.95 -15.86
CA LYS A 48 -18.35 -0.56 -15.64
C LYS A 48 -18.89 0.18 -16.84
N LYS A 49 -20.16 -0.07 -17.17
CA LYS A 49 -20.88 0.68 -18.20
C LYS A 49 -21.85 1.61 -17.50
N GLY A 50 -21.96 2.81 -18.04
CA GLY A 50 -22.94 3.79 -17.58
C GLY A 50 -23.63 4.48 -18.73
N GLN A 51 -24.61 5.30 -18.43
CA GLN A 51 -25.32 6.11 -19.43
C GLN A 51 -25.35 7.57 -18.97
N TRP A 52 -25.12 8.45 -19.95
CA TRP A 52 -25.20 9.88 -19.74
C TRP A 52 -25.91 10.49 -20.95
N ARG A 53 -27.05 11.14 -20.71
CA ARG A 53 -27.88 11.75 -21.77
C ARG A 53 -28.22 10.77 -22.91
N GLY A 54 -28.46 9.50 -22.57
CA GLY A 54 -28.80 8.46 -23.53
C GLY A 54 -27.62 7.80 -24.23
N GLU A 55 -26.38 8.24 -23.94
CA GLU A 55 -25.17 7.63 -24.47
C GLU A 55 -24.53 6.69 -23.46
N GLU A 56 -24.10 5.51 -23.91
CA GLU A 56 -23.35 4.57 -23.09
C GLU A 56 -21.89 5.02 -23.00
N TYR A 57 -21.32 4.86 -21.82
CA TYR A 57 -19.89 5.02 -21.60
C TYR A 57 -19.34 3.84 -20.81
N VAL A 58 -18.03 3.59 -20.95
CA VAL A 58 -17.33 2.52 -20.23
C VAL A 58 -16.37 3.15 -19.22
N VAL A 59 -16.52 2.76 -17.96
CA VAL A 59 -15.58 3.16 -16.91
C VAL A 59 -14.54 2.05 -16.79
N ASP A 60 -13.33 2.30 -17.28
CA ASP A 60 -12.24 1.33 -17.26
C ASP A 60 -11.15 1.67 -16.22
N LEU A 61 -11.24 2.85 -15.59
CA LEU A 61 -10.41 3.24 -14.48
C LEU A 61 -11.19 3.16 -13.18
N HIS A 62 -10.64 2.47 -12.22
CA HIS A 62 -11.25 2.29 -10.90
C HIS A 62 -10.47 3.07 -9.85
N GLN A 63 -11.17 3.65 -8.89
CA GLN A 63 -10.57 4.30 -7.75
C GLN A 63 -9.88 3.26 -6.89
N LYS A 64 -8.64 3.53 -6.52
CA LYS A 64 -7.82 2.71 -5.64
C LYS A 64 -7.13 3.61 -4.62
N VAL A 65 -6.61 2.99 -3.59
CA VAL A 65 -5.76 3.66 -2.61
C VAL A 65 -4.39 3.00 -2.67
N LYS A 66 -3.35 3.81 -2.84
CA LYS A 66 -1.98 3.38 -2.76
C LYS A 66 -1.48 3.61 -1.34
N ILE A 67 -0.95 2.58 -0.73
CA ILE A 67 -0.34 2.64 0.60
C ILE A 67 1.15 2.38 0.47
N GLU A 68 1.95 3.18 1.16
CA GLU A 68 3.40 2.99 1.23
C GLU A 68 3.82 2.93 2.70
N CYS A 69 4.53 1.86 3.05
CA CYS A 69 5.09 1.67 4.39
C CYS A 69 6.58 1.36 4.23
N VAL A 70 7.43 2.13 4.88
CA VAL A 70 8.87 1.84 4.93
C VAL A 70 9.18 1.25 6.30
N VAL A 71 9.82 0.09 6.31
CA VAL A 71 10.12 -0.66 7.54
C VAL A 71 11.58 -1.06 7.60
N ALA A 72 12.10 -1.16 8.80
CA ALA A 72 13.43 -1.68 9.08
C ALA A 72 13.39 -2.68 10.25
N ASP A 73 12.77 -2.30 11.37
CA ASP A 73 12.66 -3.15 12.55
C ASP A 73 11.54 -4.19 12.44
N VAL A 74 10.44 -3.80 11.81
CA VAL A 74 9.31 -4.70 11.56
C VAL A 74 9.61 -5.46 10.28
N PRO A 75 9.50 -6.80 10.26
CA PRO A 75 9.68 -7.56 9.03
C PRO A 75 8.66 -7.17 7.95
N ALA A 76 9.12 -6.95 6.72
CA ALA A 76 8.23 -6.62 5.61
C ALA A 76 7.18 -7.72 5.39
N ALA A 77 7.53 -8.98 5.62
CA ALA A 77 6.59 -10.10 5.50
C ALA A 77 5.38 -9.95 6.43
N ASP A 78 5.58 -9.44 7.64
CA ASP A 78 4.48 -9.21 8.58
C ASP A 78 3.54 -8.10 8.08
N VAL A 79 4.09 -7.07 7.46
CA VAL A 79 3.32 -5.99 6.85
C VAL A 79 2.52 -6.51 5.65
N VAL A 80 3.14 -7.30 4.81
CA VAL A 80 2.48 -7.93 3.64
C VAL A 80 1.31 -8.79 4.10
N ASP A 81 1.53 -9.64 5.09
CA ASP A 81 0.48 -10.52 5.63
C ASP A 81 -0.69 -9.71 6.21
N ALA A 82 -0.39 -8.66 6.95
CA ALA A 82 -1.40 -7.79 7.53
C ALA A 82 -2.26 -7.10 6.47
N ILE A 83 -1.65 -6.61 5.40
CA ILE A 83 -2.37 -5.96 4.29
C ILE A 83 -3.20 -6.98 3.52
N GLU A 84 -2.61 -8.12 3.16
CA GLU A 84 -3.30 -9.18 2.43
C GLU A 84 -4.56 -9.63 3.17
N GLU A 85 -4.43 -9.92 4.44
CA GLU A 85 -5.52 -10.39 5.28
C GLU A 85 -6.62 -9.34 5.44
N SER A 86 -6.24 -8.08 5.65
CA SER A 86 -7.19 -6.98 5.89
C SER A 86 -7.90 -6.50 4.61
N ALA A 87 -7.24 -6.58 3.46
CA ALA A 87 -7.76 -6.06 2.19
C ALA A 87 -8.48 -7.11 1.34
N HIS A 88 -8.35 -8.39 1.68
CA HIS A 88 -8.87 -9.50 0.88
C HIS A 88 -10.40 -9.51 0.83
N THR A 89 -10.97 -9.66 -0.37
CA THR A 89 -12.38 -9.98 -0.58
C THR A 89 -12.55 -11.26 -1.38
N GLY A 90 -11.57 -11.63 -2.19
CA GLY A 90 -11.63 -12.76 -3.11
C GLY A 90 -12.14 -12.40 -4.50
N GLU A 91 -12.56 -11.14 -4.68
CA GLU A 91 -13.08 -10.67 -5.96
C GLU A 91 -12.01 -9.94 -6.77
N PRO A 92 -12.12 -9.92 -8.11
CA PRO A 92 -11.24 -9.11 -8.95
C PRO A 92 -11.28 -7.64 -8.52
N GLY A 93 -10.10 -7.03 -8.41
CA GLY A 93 -9.98 -5.66 -7.96
C GLY A 93 -9.46 -5.50 -6.54
N ASP A 94 -9.14 -6.60 -5.85
CA ASP A 94 -8.55 -6.54 -4.50
C ASP A 94 -7.21 -5.82 -4.47
N GLY A 95 -6.48 -5.84 -5.57
CA GLY A 95 -5.22 -5.13 -5.69
C GLY A 95 -4.01 -6.03 -5.58
N LYS A 96 -2.86 -5.40 -5.34
CA LYS A 96 -1.56 -6.08 -5.31
C LYS A 96 -0.66 -5.44 -4.27
N ILE A 97 0.33 -6.20 -3.81
CA ILE A 97 1.33 -5.76 -2.86
C ILE A 97 2.70 -6.00 -3.48
N PHE A 98 3.58 -5.02 -3.37
CA PHE A 98 4.95 -5.10 -3.84
C PHE A 98 5.89 -4.76 -2.70
N VAL A 99 7.03 -5.46 -2.65
CA VAL A 99 8.10 -5.18 -1.68
C VAL A 99 9.34 -4.78 -2.45
N MET A 100 9.94 -3.66 -2.07
CA MET A 100 11.12 -3.11 -2.72
C MET A 100 12.21 -2.82 -1.70
N PRO A 101 13.48 -3.06 -2.04
CA PRO A 101 14.58 -2.62 -1.20
C PRO A 101 14.69 -1.09 -1.26
N VAL A 102 15.04 -0.50 -0.12
CA VAL A 102 15.35 0.92 0.00
C VAL A 102 16.84 1.01 0.32
N GLU A 103 17.60 1.65 -0.56
CA GLU A 103 19.06 1.70 -0.41
C GLU A 103 19.46 2.61 0.72
N GLU A 104 18.79 3.73 0.91
CA GLU A 104 19.12 4.71 1.94
C GLU A 104 17.88 5.42 2.44
N ALA A 105 17.84 5.70 3.74
CA ALA A 105 16.84 6.54 4.36
C ALA A 105 17.52 7.68 5.11
N VAL A 106 16.97 8.88 5.03
CA VAL A 106 17.47 10.05 5.72
C VAL A 106 16.30 10.73 6.41
N GLN A 107 16.42 10.94 7.71
CA GLN A 107 15.44 11.72 8.45
C GLN A 107 15.76 13.22 8.28
N ILE A 108 14.83 13.96 7.68
CA ILE A 108 15.09 15.38 7.33
C ILE A 108 15.35 16.22 8.59
N ARG A 109 14.57 15.98 9.65
CA ARG A 109 14.66 16.78 10.88
C ARG A 109 16.03 16.68 11.56
N THR A 110 16.63 15.49 11.59
CA THR A 110 17.84 15.22 12.36
C THR A 110 19.07 14.98 11.49
N GLY A 111 18.90 14.67 10.21
CA GLY A 111 19.95 14.22 9.33
C GLY A 111 20.40 12.79 9.57
N GLU A 112 19.72 12.04 10.46
CA GLU A 112 20.03 10.64 10.73
C GLU A 112 19.86 9.80 9.47
N ARG A 113 20.73 8.82 9.27
CA ARG A 113 20.76 7.98 8.08
C ARG A 113 20.65 6.51 8.44
N GLY A 114 20.17 5.72 7.47
CA GLY A 114 20.08 4.28 7.58
C GLY A 114 18.80 3.81 8.29
N PRO A 115 18.78 2.57 8.81
CA PRO A 115 17.57 1.97 9.39
C PRO A 115 16.96 2.78 10.54
N ASP A 116 17.77 3.48 11.32
CA ASP A 116 17.27 4.32 12.42
C ASP A 116 16.55 5.59 11.94
N ALA A 117 16.65 5.90 10.65
CA ALA A 117 15.94 7.04 10.05
C ALA A 117 14.50 6.70 9.65
N VAL A 118 14.16 5.44 9.70
CA VAL A 118 12.81 4.95 9.31
C VAL A 118 11.79 5.17 10.41
#